data_49a862722d7ee6d958482b56c6d200d8
#
_entry.id   49a862722d7ee6d958482b56c6d200d8
#
_cell.length_a   1.000
_cell.length_b   1.000
_cell.length_c   1.000
_cell.angle_alpha   90.00
_cell.angle_beta   90.00
_cell.angle_gamma   90.00
#
_symmetry.space_group_name_H-M   'P 1'
#
loop_
_entity.id
_entity.type
_entity.pdbx_description
1 polymer ?
#
loop_
_entity_poly.entity_id
_entity_poly.type
_entity_poly.pdbx_seq_one_letter_code
_entity_poly.pdbx_strand_id
1 'polypeptide(L)'
;MQGLILGVDLCDDYSQISLFNPETCDAQAIGLGDEEAKCLIPTMVCKKKGENSWVIGEEAYRTALFGAGSMVDKLLKLVLKEGTATIEGVMYTAREMLCTYLQLILDIPRKKTGLQEIASLVYTIRDADPRIMDILMELSEEMGIPRERVHILNHTEAFLFYVISQKPDVWANQVCCFDLVDHGLHYYEFHVVRGRKPQVVEVIHEALEEGFSLEILETPSGEKLADRILSTCAARMMNKKVISTVFLTGKGFENPQWPEEFLRIVCNKRRVFGGQNLFSKGAAFVAFDSVQQATAYPYITVCEGRIHSQVSLNVQYEGRMRQLVMAAAGSNWYETKASATFVLDNTDTVEFLVTPVGTTTPIKYAVSLDEFPKRPNKTTKVEVIVSFTGERTMTVRVIDKGFGELFPASGRMVKKDFYI
;
A
#
# COMPACT_ATOMS: atom_id res chain seq x y z
N MET A 1 -16.98 19.77 1.72
CA MET A 1 -16.19 18.95 2.67
C MET A 1 -15.25 19.88 3.41
N GLN A 2 -15.31 19.93 4.75
CA GLN A 2 -14.45 20.81 5.55
C GLN A 2 -13.36 19.92 6.20
N GLY A 3 -12.28 19.63 5.50
CA GLY A 3 -11.15 18.88 6.04
C GLY A 3 -10.12 18.52 4.99
N LEU A 4 -8.90 18.21 5.46
CA LEU A 4 -7.78 17.82 4.61
C LEU A 4 -7.97 16.39 4.10
N ILE A 5 -7.70 16.19 2.83
CA ILE A 5 -7.68 14.87 2.17
C ILE A 5 -6.24 14.63 1.72
N LEU A 6 -5.53 13.74 2.41
CA LEU A 6 -4.08 13.63 2.33
C LEU A 6 -3.64 12.25 1.85
N GLY A 7 -2.65 12.25 0.96
CA GLY A 7 -1.81 11.09 0.65
C GLY A 7 -0.39 11.34 1.14
N VAL A 8 0.15 10.43 1.91
CA VAL A 8 1.50 10.52 2.48
C VAL A 8 2.30 9.30 2.09
N ASP A 9 3.34 9.49 1.31
CA ASP A 9 4.31 8.46 1.00
C ASP A 9 5.41 8.45 2.05
N LEU A 10 5.60 7.31 2.72
CA LEU A 10 6.57 7.11 3.78
C LEU A 10 7.63 6.08 3.37
N CYS A 11 8.84 6.56 3.14
CA CYS A 11 10.03 5.73 2.96
C CYS A 11 11.09 6.09 4.00
N ASP A 12 12.07 5.21 4.19
CA ASP A 12 13.14 5.43 5.18
C ASP A 12 14.02 6.65 4.87
N ASP A 13 14.18 6.97 3.60
CA ASP A 13 15.07 8.06 3.17
C ASP A 13 14.30 9.37 2.99
N TYR A 14 13.14 9.33 2.31
CA TYR A 14 12.30 10.49 2.03
C TYR A 14 10.83 10.18 2.17
N SER A 15 10.08 11.17 2.64
CA SER A 15 8.62 11.17 2.64
C SER A 15 8.09 12.24 1.69
N GLN A 16 6.87 12.03 1.19
CA GLN A 16 6.20 12.97 0.29
C GLN A 16 4.74 13.13 0.71
N ILE A 17 4.19 14.33 0.54
CA ILE A 17 2.79 14.63 0.88
C ILE A 17 2.09 15.16 -0.36
N SER A 18 0.87 14.73 -0.56
CA SER A 18 -0.07 15.29 -1.54
C SER A 18 -1.39 15.62 -0.89
N LEU A 19 -1.93 16.78 -1.22
CA LEU A 19 -3.25 17.25 -0.84
C LEU A 19 -4.18 17.10 -2.05
N PHE A 20 -5.31 16.42 -1.87
CA PHE A 20 -6.35 16.39 -2.89
C PHE A 20 -7.20 17.64 -2.82
N ASN A 21 -7.38 18.29 -3.96
CA ASN A 21 -8.28 19.44 -4.11
C ASN A 21 -9.59 18.99 -4.80
N PRO A 22 -10.73 18.96 -4.08
CA PRO A 22 -12.00 18.54 -4.64
C PRO A 22 -12.55 19.47 -5.75
N GLU A 23 -12.13 20.73 -5.78
CA GLU A 23 -12.59 21.70 -6.79
C GLU A 23 -11.97 21.44 -8.16
N THR A 24 -10.67 21.10 -8.17
CA THR A 24 -9.94 20.78 -9.40
C THR A 24 -9.96 19.28 -9.72
N CYS A 25 -10.43 18.44 -8.79
CA CYS A 25 -10.36 16.98 -8.85
C CYS A 25 -8.92 16.47 -9.10
N ASP A 26 -7.92 17.09 -8.48
CA ASP A 26 -6.52 16.78 -8.65
C ASP A 26 -5.76 16.74 -7.33
N ALA A 27 -4.68 15.98 -7.29
CA ALA A 27 -3.79 15.86 -6.14
C ALA A 27 -2.54 16.72 -6.35
N GLN A 28 -2.31 17.66 -5.44
CA GLN A 28 -1.19 18.59 -5.48
C GLN A 28 -0.13 18.19 -4.46
N ALA A 29 1.13 18.17 -4.90
CA ALA A 29 2.27 17.93 -4.01
C ALA A 29 2.46 19.10 -3.03
N ILE A 30 2.82 18.76 -1.78
CA ILE A 30 3.14 19.74 -0.74
C ILE A 30 4.57 19.50 -0.26
N GLY A 31 5.44 20.52 -0.39
CA GLY A 31 6.80 20.50 0.12
C GLY A 31 7.00 21.40 1.33
N LEU A 32 8.19 21.35 1.91
CA LEU A 32 8.67 22.29 2.91
C LEU A 32 9.02 23.64 2.23
N GLY A 33 8.35 24.72 2.64
CA GLY A 33 8.52 26.05 2.05
C GLY A 33 7.59 26.35 0.88
N ASP A 34 7.83 27.43 0.15
CA ASP A 34 6.97 27.94 -0.93
C ASP A 34 7.33 27.39 -2.32
N GLU A 35 8.45 26.67 -2.43
CA GLU A 35 8.91 26.10 -3.68
C GLU A 35 8.28 24.73 -3.91
N GLU A 36 7.52 24.56 -5.00
CA GLU A 36 6.99 23.26 -5.46
C GLU A 36 8.11 22.22 -5.72
N ALA A 37 9.35 22.67 -5.92
CA ALA A 37 10.48 21.81 -6.23
C ALA A 37 10.98 20.97 -5.03
N LYS A 38 10.65 21.34 -3.78
CA LYS A 38 11.18 20.63 -2.59
C LYS A 38 10.14 19.74 -1.93
N CYS A 39 9.63 18.77 -2.71
CA CYS A 39 8.61 17.83 -2.24
C CYS A 39 9.20 16.58 -1.56
N LEU A 40 10.50 16.31 -1.70
CA LEU A 40 11.20 15.24 -1.00
C LEU A 40 11.57 15.71 0.41
N ILE A 41 10.89 15.21 1.41
CA ILE A 41 11.12 15.54 2.82
C ILE A 41 11.94 14.40 3.42
N PRO A 42 13.20 14.66 3.86
CA PRO A 42 13.98 13.62 4.53
C PRO A 42 13.25 13.02 5.72
N THR A 43 13.17 11.68 5.78
CA THR A 43 12.48 10.95 6.86
C THR A 43 13.39 10.83 8.08
N MET A 44 13.60 11.98 8.72
CA MET A 44 14.46 12.13 9.89
C MET A 44 13.90 13.17 10.85
N VAL A 45 14.31 13.08 12.10
CA VAL A 45 14.05 14.08 13.15
C VAL A 45 15.37 14.55 13.74
N CYS A 46 15.44 15.81 14.12
CA CYS A 46 16.56 16.33 14.89
C CYS A 46 16.05 17.09 16.12
N LYS A 47 16.55 16.71 17.29
CA LYS A 47 16.26 17.41 18.54
C LYS A 47 17.30 18.51 18.73
N LYS A 48 16.86 19.76 18.87
CA LYS A 48 17.75 20.91 19.14
C LYS A 48 18.34 20.81 20.55
N LYS A 49 19.63 21.10 20.66
CA LYS A 49 20.34 21.07 21.95
C LYS A 49 19.81 22.16 22.90
N GLY A 50 19.56 21.78 24.13
CA GLY A 50 19.08 22.71 25.16
C GLY A 50 17.65 23.20 24.97
N GLU A 51 16.93 22.70 23.97
CA GLU A 51 15.54 23.04 23.68
C GLU A 51 14.66 21.81 23.69
N ASN A 52 13.37 21.98 24.02
CA ASN A 52 12.39 20.89 23.87
C ASN A 52 11.70 20.97 22.50
N SER A 53 12.47 21.19 21.44
CA SER A 53 11.97 21.35 20.08
C SER A 53 12.59 20.33 19.13
N TRP A 54 11.75 19.82 18.22
CA TRP A 54 12.14 18.89 17.17
C TRP A 54 11.94 19.56 15.81
N VAL A 55 12.84 19.27 14.88
CA VAL A 55 12.81 19.78 13.50
C VAL A 55 12.99 18.64 12.52
N ILE A 56 12.50 18.84 11.29
CA ILE A 56 12.54 17.87 10.18
C ILE A 56 13.10 18.51 8.91
N GLY A 57 13.36 17.71 7.90
CA GLY A 57 13.80 18.16 6.59
C GLY A 57 15.18 18.80 6.59
N GLU A 58 15.38 19.81 5.75
CA GLU A 58 16.65 20.53 5.65
C GLU A 58 17.08 21.20 6.98
N GLU A 59 16.11 21.67 7.77
CA GLU A 59 16.43 22.28 9.07
C GLU A 59 17.04 21.26 10.02
N ALA A 60 16.53 20.02 10.03
CA ALA A 60 17.09 18.92 10.82
C ALA A 60 18.53 18.63 10.41
N TYR A 61 18.79 18.54 9.11
CA TYR A 61 20.13 18.30 8.58
C TYR A 61 21.10 19.43 8.94
N ARG A 62 20.72 20.68 8.72
CA ARG A 62 21.55 21.85 9.10
C ARG A 62 21.83 21.89 10.59
N THR A 63 20.80 21.69 11.42
CA THR A 63 20.94 21.70 12.88
C THR A 63 21.94 20.64 13.35
N ALA A 64 21.89 19.44 12.78
CA ALA A 64 22.85 18.39 13.09
C ALA A 64 24.25 18.71 12.58
N LEU A 65 24.39 19.21 11.34
CA LEU A 65 25.67 19.55 10.72
C LEU A 65 26.44 20.61 11.52
N PHE A 66 25.76 21.63 12.05
CA PHE A 66 26.35 22.64 12.90
C PHE A 66 26.53 22.20 14.35
N GLY A 67 26.25 20.94 14.69
CA GLY A 67 26.38 20.43 16.04
C GLY A 67 25.37 21.01 17.05
N ALA A 68 24.31 21.67 16.55
CA ALA A 68 23.26 22.29 17.36
C ALA A 68 22.11 21.36 17.70
N GLY A 69 22.19 20.09 17.30
CA GLY A 69 21.18 19.07 17.60
C GLY A 69 21.66 17.65 17.36
N SER A 70 20.86 16.70 17.76
CA SER A 70 21.07 15.26 17.54
C SER A 70 20.03 14.73 16.56
N MET A 71 20.49 14.17 15.45
CA MET A 71 19.66 13.67 14.36
C MET A 71 19.45 12.16 14.48
N VAL A 72 18.24 11.70 14.13
CA VAL A 72 17.89 10.28 13.98
C VAL A 72 17.18 10.11 12.65
N ASP A 73 17.68 9.21 11.83
CA ASP A 73 17.15 8.86 10.51
C ASP A 73 16.61 7.42 10.45
N LYS A 74 16.12 7.00 9.27
CA LYS A 74 15.63 5.63 9.00
C LYS A 74 14.60 5.17 10.03
N LEU A 75 13.64 6.04 10.30
CA LEU A 75 12.67 5.87 11.40
C LEU A 75 11.81 4.60 11.25
N LEU A 76 11.44 4.21 10.02
CA LEU A 76 10.65 2.99 9.80
C LEU A 76 11.46 1.73 10.12
N LYS A 77 12.71 1.65 9.68
CA LYS A 77 13.60 0.53 10.04
C LYS A 77 13.89 0.49 11.53
N LEU A 78 14.03 1.65 12.14
CA LEU A 78 14.32 1.75 13.57
C LEU A 78 13.13 1.26 14.40
N VAL A 79 11.89 1.61 14.03
CA VAL A 79 10.69 1.19 14.73
C VAL A 79 10.45 -0.31 14.59
N LEU A 80 10.73 -0.91 13.43
CA LEU A 80 10.65 -2.36 13.23
C LEU A 80 11.64 -3.15 14.11
N LYS A 81 12.75 -2.52 14.50
CA LYS A 81 13.78 -3.09 15.39
C LYS A 81 13.55 -2.74 16.85
N GLU A 82 12.43 -2.07 17.18
CA GLU A 82 12.15 -1.55 18.52
C GLU A 82 13.32 -0.73 19.09
N GLY A 83 13.99 0.02 18.20
CA GLY A 83 15.19 0.76 18.52
C GLY A 83 14.93 1.96 19.42
N THR A 84 15.99 2.47 20.01
CA THR A 84 15.99 3.68 20.85
C THR A 84 17.14 4.58 20.50
N ALA A 85 17.02 5.88 20.82
CA ALA A 85 18.11 6.84 20.76
C ALA A 85 18.23 7.61 22.07
N THR A 86 19.44 7.74 22.60
CA THR A 86 19.70 8.56 23.78
C THR A 86 20.20 9.93 23.35
N ILE A 87 19.41 10.97 23.64
CA ILE A 87 19.72 12.34 23.27
C ILE A 87 19.74 13.19 24.55
N GLU A 88 20.85 13.85 24.85
CA GLU A 88 21.07 14.66 26.05
C GLU A 88 20.72 13.92 27.36
N GLY A 89 21.01 12.61 27.42
CA GLY A 89 20.74 11.78 28.60
C GLY A 89 19.29 11.29 28.72
N VAL A 90 18.42 11.64 27.78
CA VAL A 90 17.03 11.16 27.70
C VAL A 90 16.91 10.10 26.62
N MET A 91 16.32 8.95 26.96
CA MET A 91 16.06 7.87 26.03
C MET A 91 14.72 8.10 25.33
N TYR A 92 14.74 8.07 24.01
CA TYR A 92 13.56 8.13 23.14
C TYR A 92 13.40 6.80 22.40
N THR A 93 12.21 6.28 22.36
CA THR A 93 11.88 5.10 21.53
C THR A 93 11.71 5.48 20.07
N ALA A 94 11.94 4.54 19.17
CA ALA A 94 11.70 4.74 17.74
C ALA A 94 10.24 5.12 17.44
N ARG A 95 9.28 4.57 18.22
CA ARG A 95 7.85 4.90 18.13
C ARG A 95 7.57 6.37 18.44
N GLU A 96 8.15 6.90 19.53
CA GLU A 96 7.99 8.32 19.91
C GLU A 96 8.59 9.24 18.84
N MET A 97 9.76 8.88 18.29
CA MET A 97 10.41 9.66 17.25
C MET A 97 9.62 9.62 15.93
N LEU A 98 9.07 8.47 15.54
CA LEU A 98 8.19 8.36 14.38
C LEU A 98 6.90 9.16 14.58
N CYS A 99 6.28 9.09 15.78
CA CYS A 99 5.11 9.92 16.10
C CYS A 99 5.41 11.40 15.95
N THR A 100 6.54 11.86 16.48
CA THR A 100 7.00 13.25 16.35
C THR A 100 7.19 13.64 14.88
N TYR A 101 7.79 12.77 14.09
CA TYR A 101 7.95 12.99 12.65
C TYR A 101 6.60 13.14 11.95
N LEU A 102 5.67 12.20 12.20
CA LEU A 102 4.33 12.22 11.59
C LEU A 102 3.55 13.50 11.97
N GLN A 103 3.62 13.92 13.24
CA GLN A 103 3.00 15.18 13.67
C GLN A 103 3.54 16.36 12.87
N LEU A 104 4.87 16.47 12.75
CA LEU A 104 5.52 17.58 12.06
C LEU A 104 5.21 17.59 10.55
N ILE A 105 5.18 16.43 9.88
CA ILE A 105 4.84 16.39 8.45
C ILE A 105 3.35 16.70 8.21
N LEU A 106 2.44 16.25 9.08
CA LEU A 106 1.01 16.54 8.96
C LEU A 106 0.67 18.00 9.30
N ASP A 107 1.53 18.69 10.04
CA ASP A 107 1.39 20.13 10.28
C ASP A 107 1.70 20.99 9.06
N ILE A 108 2.44 20.47 8.08
CA ILE A 108 2.75 21.20 6.84
C ILE A 108 1.47 21.56 6.07
N PRO A 109 0.60 20.61 5.70
CA PRO A 109 -0.66 20.93 5.02
C PRO A 109 -1.61 21.75 5.91
N ARG A 110 -1.64 21.52 7.22
CA ARG A 110 -2.45 22.33 8.16
C ARG A 110 -2.04 23.80 8.13
N LYS A 111 -0.74 24.10 8.17
CA LYS A 111 -0.22 25.47 8.12
C LYS A 111 -0.47 26.14 6.76
N LYS A 112 -0.33 25.39 5.66
CA LYS A 112 -0.54 25.92 4.30
C LYS A 112 -1.99 26.25 4.00
N THR A 113 -2.93 25.45 4.49
CA THR A 113 -4.36 25.60 4.19
C THR A 113 -5.15 26.34 5.28
N GLY A 114 -4.64 26.38 6.50
CA GLY A 114 -5.37 26.83 7.69
C GLY A 114 -6.38 25.80 8.23
N LEU A 115 -6.60 24.67 7.55
CA LEU A 115 -7.49 23.60 7.98
C LEU A 115 -6.78 22.71 9.01
N GLN A 116 -7.49 22.36 10.09
CA GLN A 116 -6.93 21.52 11.16
C GLN A 116 -7.42 20.07 11.09
N GLU A 117 -8.65 19.88 10.68
CA GLU A 117 -9.28 18.56 10.63
C GLU A 117 -8.78 17.78 9.39
N ILE A 118 -8.48 16.51 9.59
CA ILE A 118 -8.17 15.55 8.52
C ILE A 118 -9.44 14.74 8.24
N ALA A 119 -9.98 14.90 7.04
CA ALA A 119 -11.17 14.17 6.59
C ALA A 119 -10.81 12.74 6.16
N SER A 120 -9.66 12.56 5.50
CA SER A 120 -9.10 11.25 5.15
C SER A 120 -7.58 11.36 5.01
N LEU A 121 -6.90 10.33 5.48
CA LEU A 121 -5.44 10.17 5.43
C LEU A 121 -5.10 8.80 4.87
N VAL A 122 -4.35 8.77 3.79
CA VAL A 122 -3.84 7.53 3.23
C VAL A 122 -2.32 7.55 3.26
N TYR A 123 -1.74 6.66 4.04
CA TYR A 123 -0.32 6.37 3.96
C TYR A 123 -0.03 5.41 2.81
N THR A 124 1.09 5.61 2.12
CA THR A 124 1.65 4.59 1.24
C THR A 124 3.08 4.28 1.68
N ILE A 125 3.41 3.00 1.68
CA ILE A 125 4.70 2.44 2.05
C ILE A 125 5.17 1.53 0.93
N ARG A 126 6.49 1.32 0.80
CA ARG A 126 7.01 0.48 -0.29
C ARG A 126 6.50 -0.96 -0.17
N ASP A 127 6.71 -1.57 0.97
CA ASP A 127 6.32 -2.96 1.25
C ASP A 127 5.22 -2.98 2.32
N ALA A 128 4.18 -3.79 2.11
CA ALA A 128 3.09 -3.98 3.06
C ALA A 128 3.53 -4.84 4.26
N ASP A 129 4.37 -4.31 5.15
CA ASP A 129 4.70 -4.96 6.43
C ASP A 129 3.56 -4.71 7.44
N PRO A 130 2.84 -5.76 7.90
CA PRO A 130 1.72 -5.61 8.82
C PRO A 130 2.07 -4.88 10.12
N ARG A 131 3.31 -5.02 10.62
CA ARG A 131 3.75 -4.36 11.86
C ARG A 131 3.85 -2.85 11.68
N ILE A 132 4.39 -2.38 10.53
CA ILE A 132 4.42 -0.94 10.21
C ILE A 132 3.00 -0.42 10.05
N MET A 133 2.13 -1.19 9.40
CA MET A 133 0.73 -0.80 9.19
C MET A 133 0.00 -0.62 10.52
N ASP A 134 0.13 -1.59 11.43
CA ASP A 134 -0.46 -1.50 12.78
C ASP A 134 0.08 -0.28 13.55
N ILE A 135 1.39 -0.04 13.51
CA ILE A 135 2.02 1.11 14.17
C ILE A 135 1.50 2.44 13.61
N LEU A 136 1.39 2.57 12.28
CA LEU A 136 0.88 3.79 11.66
C LEU A 136 -0.58 4.05 12.00
N MET A 137 -1.41 3.01 12.07
CA MET A 137 -2.80 3.10 12.49
C MET A 137 -2.92 3.57 13.95
N GLU A 138 -2.16 2.94 14.86
CA GLU A 138 -2.14 3.31 16.30
C GLU A 138 -1.62 4.74 16.52
N LEU A 139 -0.50 5.13 15.86
CA LEU A 139 0.03 6.48 15.97
C LEU A 139 -0.95 7.54 15.43
N SER A 140 -1.71 7.21 14.39
CA SER A 140 -2.73 8.11 13.87
C SER A 140 -3.87 8.31 14.88
N GLU A 141 -4.32 7.25 15.57
CA GLU A 141 -5.29 7.35 16.66
C GLU A 141 -4.76 8.19 17.83
N GLU A 142 -3.50 8.01 18.22
CA GLU A 142 -2.82 8.82 19.26
C GLU A 142 -2.74 10.31 18.86
N MET A 143 -2.62 10.61 17.58
CA MET A 143 -2.66 11.98 17.04
C MET A 143 -4.08 12.54 16.89
N GLY A 144 -5.11 11.80 17.31
CA GLY A 144 -6.52 12.21 17.25
C GLY A 144 -7.17 12.04 15.87
N ILE A 145 -6.60 11.23 14.98
CA ILE A 145 -7.21 10.91 13.69
C ILE A 145 -7.94 9.58 13.82
N PRO A 146 -9.29 9.54 13.69
CA PRO A 146 -10.08 8.33 13.83
C PRO A 146 -9.65 7.23 12.84
N ARG A 147 -9.63 5.98 13.31
CA ARG A 147 -9.15 4.82 12.54
C ARG A 147 -9.86 4.65 11.20
N GLU A 148 -11.16 4.95 11.14
CA GLU A 148 -11.97 4.88 9.93
C GLU A 148 -11.60 5.92 8.85
N ARG A 149 -10.79 6.92 9.21
CA ARG A 149 -10.28 7.94 8.29
C ARG A 149 -8.86 7.65 7.79
N VAL A 150 -8.24 6.60 8.29
CA VAL A 150 -6.86 6.23 7.96
C VAL A 150 -6.84 4.94 7.15
N HIS A 151 -6.16 4.98 6.00
CA HIS A 151 -5.93 3.79 5.18
C HIS A 151 -4.45 3.67 4.86
N ILE A 152 -4.01 2.45 4.57
CA ILE A 152 -2.62 2.19 4.22
C ILE A 152 -2.58 1.39 2.92
N LEU A 153 -1.71 1.81 2.01
CA LEU A 153 -1.46 1.18 0.72
C LEU A 153 0.02 0.85 0.58
N ASN A 154 0.35 -0.06 -0.33
CA ASN A 154 1.70 -0.17 -0.81
C ASN A 154 1.93 0.69 -2.09
N HIS A 155 3.19 0.81 -2.52
CA HIS A 155 3.54 1.58 -3.72
C HIS A 155 2.87 1.04 -4.99
N THR A 156 2.67 -0.27 -5.08
CA THR A 156 2.02 -0.92 -6.24
C THR A 156 0.56 -0.49 -6.35
N GLU A 157 -0.15 -0.47 -5.21
CA GLU A 157 -1.52 0.04 -5.14
C GLU A 157 -1.58 1.54 -5.43
N ALA A 158 -0.70 2.32 -4.81
CA ALA A 158 -0.64 3.78 -5.03
C ALA A 158 -0.37 4.13 -6.50
N PHE A 159 0.55 3.41 -7.17
CA PHE A 159 0.79 3.55 -8.60
C PHE A 159 -0.45 3.21 -9.43
N LEU A 160 -1.13 2.12 -9.11
CA LEU A 160 -2.36 1.72 -9.79
C LEU A 160 -3.40 2.86 -9.73
N PHE A 161 -3.69 3.37 -8.53
CA PHE A 161 -4.69 4.44 -8.36
C PHE A 161 -4.25 5.75 -9.00
N TYR A 162 -2.95 6.06 -8.98
CA TYR A 162 -2.43 7.21 -9.71
C TYR A 162 -2.70 7.09 -11.22
N VAL A 163 -2.43 5.94 -11.84
CA VAL A 163 -2.60 5.72 -13.28
C VAL A 163 -4.07 5.78 -13.69
N ILE A 164 -4.98 5.08 -12.98
CA ILE A 164 -6.41 5.08 -13.35
C ILE A 164 -7.11 6.41 -13.09
N SER A 165 -6.53 7.28 -12.27
CA SER A 165 -6.99 8.65 -12.05
C SER A 165 -6.57 9.61 -13.16
N GLN A 166 -5.63 9.20 -14.03
CA GLN A 166 -5.24 10.01 -15.19
C GLN A 166 -6.27 9.91 -16.31
N LYS A 167 -6.16 10.82 -17.30
CA LYS A 167 -6.99 10.77 -18.50
C LYS A 167 -6.82 9.43 -19.23
N PRO A 168 -7.89 8.85 -19.80
CA PRO A 168 -7.85 7.52 -20.44
C PRO A 168 -6.79 7.37 -21.54
N ASP A 169 -6.38 8.45 -22.18
CA ASP A 169 -5.35 8.43 -23.20
C ASP A 169 -3.94 8.17 -22.64
N VAL A 170 -3.70 8.41 -21.34
CA VAL A 170 -2.44 8.10 -20.65
C VAL A 170 -2.25 6.59 -20.53
N TRP A 171 -3.32 5.85 -20.24
CA TRP A 171 -3.32 4.40 -20.06
C TRP A 171 -4.11 3.62 -21.12
N ALA A 172 -4.16 4.16 -22.35
CA ALA A 172 -4.76 3.48 -23.50
C ALA A 172 -4.11 2.13 -23.81
N ASN A 173 -2.82 1.99 -23.51
CA ASN A 173 -2.03 0.77 -23.52
C ASN A 173 -1.35 0.59 -22.16
N GLN A 174 -0.33 -0.27 -22.09
CA GLN A 174 0.48 -0.43 -20.88
C GLN A 174 1.13 0.89 -20.46
N VAL A 175 1.24 1.07 -19.15
CA VAL A 175 1.95 2.18 -18.51
C VAL A 175 3.04 1.61 -17.64
N CYS A 176 4.24 2.15 -17.69
CA CYS A 176 5.28 1.73 -16.75
C CYS A 176 5.85 2.91 -15.97
N CYS A 177 6.48 2.57 -14.84
CA CYS A 177 7.21 3.51 -14.02
C CYS A 177 8.57 2.93 -13.67
N PHE A 178 9.61 3.75 -13.78
CA PHE A 178 10.93 3.50 -13.19
C PHE A 178 11.07 4.41 -11.97
N ASP A 179 11.30 3.81 -10.82
CA ASP A 179 11.54 4.48 -9.54
C ASP A 179 12.98 4.23 -9.12
N LEU A 180 13.83 5.25 -9.25
CA LEU A 180 15.25 5.17 -8.92
C LEU A 180 15.49 5.82 -7.55
N VAL A 181 15.74 4.98 -6.56
CA VAL A 181 15.96 5.37 -5.16
C VAL A 181 17.43 5.19 -4.75
N ASP A 182 17.80 5.61 -3.54
CA ASP A 182 19.19 5.66 -3.08
C ASP A 182 19.96 4.34 -3.26
N HIS A 183 19.29 3.19 -3.11
CA HIS A 183 19.93 1.87 -3.19
C HIS A 183 19.13 0.87 -4.02
N GLY A 184 18.44 1.34 -5.06
CA GLY A 184 17.65 0.41 -5.87
C GLY A 184 16.96 1.04 -7.06
N LEU A 185 16.56 0.19 -7.96
CA LEU A 185 15.74 0.52 -9.10
C LEU A 185 14.50 -0.37 -9.09
N HIS A 186 13.33 0.24 -9.04
CA HIS A 186 12.06 -0.47 -9.06
C HIS A 186 11.34 -0.19 -10.38
N TYR A 187 10.72 -1.23 -10.92
CA TYR A 187 9.91 -1.16 -12.13
C TYR A 187 8.48 -1.54 -11.80
N TYR A 188 7.54 -0.71 -12.21
CA TYR A 188 6.11 -0.96 -12.10
C TYR A 188 5.50 -0.98 -13.49
N GLU A 189 4.57 -1.89 -13.73
CA GLU A 189 3.87 -2.01 -15.01
C GLU A 189 2.38 -2.18 -14.79
N PHE A 190 1.62 -1.22 -15.28
CA PHE A 190 0.17 -1.22 -15.26
C PHE A 190 -0.38 -1.69 -16.61
N HIS A 191 -1.38 -2.56 -16.57
CA HIS A 191 -2.16 -2.91 -17.74
C HIS A 191 -3.63 -3.21 -17.43
N VAL A 192 -4.48 -3.12 -18.46
CA VAL A 192 -5.90 -3.43 -18.37
C VAL A 192 -6.15 -4.78 -19.00
N VAL A 193 -6.74 -5.71 -18.23
CA VAL A 193 -7.16 -7.02 -18.74
C VAL A 193 -8.48 -6.85 -19.50
N ARG A 194 -8.42 -6.86 -20.81
CA ARG A 194 -9.58 -6.62 -21.70
C ARG A 194 -10.55 -7.82 -21.71
N GLY A 195 -11.83 -7.56 -22.02
CA GLY A 195 -12.86 -8.60 -22.20
C GLY A 195 -13.49 -9.12 -20.91
N ARG A 196 -13.31 -8.44 -19.78
CA ARG A 196 -13.92 -8.78 -18.48
C ARG A 196 -14.95 -7.74 -18.03
N LYS A 197 -15.95 -8.19 -17.26
CA LYS A 197 -16.91 -7.33 -16.56
C LYS A 197 -17.11 -7.88 -15.14
N PRO A 198 -16.84 -7.14 -14.08
CA PRO A 198 -16.17 -5.83 -14.09
C PRO A 198 -14.78 -5.89 -14.73
N GLN A 199 -14.27 -4.76 -15.20
CA GLN A 199 -12.96 -4.66 -15.83
C GLN A 199 -11.86 -4.89 -14.78
N VAL A 200 -10.82 -5.62 -15.15
CA VAL A 200 -9.68 -5.90 -14.28
C VAL A 200 -8.52 -5.01 -14.69
N VAL A 201 -7.90 -4.38 -13.70
CA VAL A 201 -6.65 -3.63 -13.83
C VAL A 201 -5.57 -4.29 -12.99
N GLU A 202 -4.37 -4.42 -13.54
CA GLU A 202 -3.27 -5.13 -12.90
C GLU A 202 -2.01 -4.28 -12.88
N VAL A 203 -1.27 -4.36 -11.76
CA VAL A 203 0.09 -3.81 -11.66
C VAL A 203 1.04 -4.90 -11.23
N ILE A 204 2.13 -5.03 -11.98
CA ILE A 204 3.27 -5.88 -11.66
C ILE A 204 4.40 -4.99 -11.17
N HIS A 205 5.06 -5.39 -10.10
CA HIS A 205 6.25 -4.73 -9.55
C HIS A 205 7.44 -5.68 -9.58
N GLU A 206 8.61 -5.13 -9.88
CA GLU A 206 9.88 -5.85 -9.86
C GLU A 206 10.97 -4.93 -9.30
N ALA A 207 11.61 -5.36 -8.21
CA ALA A 207 12.86 -4.77 -7.76
C ALA A 207 13.99 -5.30 -8.66
N LEU A 208 14.59 -4.43 -9.47
CA LEU A 208 15.58 -4.82 -10.47
C LEU A 208 16.94 -5.07 -9.79
N GLU A 209 17.55 -6.23 -10.06
CA GLU A 209 18.85 -6.63 -9.49
C GLU A 209 19.98 -5.68 -9.92
N GLU A 210 19.81 -5.00 -11.04
CA GLU A 210 20.75 -4.03 -11.59
C GLU A 210 20.71 -2.67 -10.86
N GLY A 211 19.91 -2.52 -9.79
CA GLY A 211 19.88 -1.32 -8.96
C GLY A 211 21.28 -0.94 -8.45
N PHE A 212 21.57 0.34 -8.38
CA PHE A 212 22.85 0.88 -7.95
C PHE A 212 22.65 1.98 -6.89
N SER A 213 23.74 2.30 -6.15
CA SER A 213 23.73 3.43 -5.25
C SER A 213 23.79 4.75 -6.02
N LEU A 214 22.98 5.74 -5.64
CA LEU A 214 22.97 7.06 -6.27
C LEU A 214 24.29 7.83 -6.13
N GLU A 215 25.17 7.45 -5.19
CA GLU A 215 26.50 8.00 -5.06
C GLU A 215 27.34 7.89 -6.35
N ILE A 216 27.05 6.89 -7.20
CA ILE A 216 27.70 6.73 -8.51
C ILE A 216 27.48 7.96 -9.40
N LEU A 217 26.37 8.68 -9.25
CA LEU A 217 26.02 9.86 -10.04
C LEU A 217 26.83 11.11 -9.67
N GLU A 218 27.65 11.06 -8.61
CA GLU A 218 28.52 12.17 -8.23
C GLU A 218 29.72 12.37 -9.19
N THR A 219 29.94 11.40 -10.09
CA THR A 219 31.03 11.47 -11.07
C THR A 219 30.55 11.30 -12.49
N PRO A 220 31.14 12.01 -13.49
CA PRO A 220 30.74 11.87 -14.90
C PRO A 220 30.92 10.46 -15.47
N SER A 221 31.88 9.69 -14.97
CA SER A 221 32.07 8.29 -15.36
C SER A 221 31.00 7.37 -14.78
N GLY A 222 30.59 7.66 -13.56
CA GLY A 222 29.50 6.96 -12.88
C GLY A 222 28.14 7.23 -13.51
N GLU A 223 27.84 8.48 -13.88
CA GLU A 223 26.63 8.83 -14.65
C GLU A 223 26.55 8.03 -15.95
N LYS A 224 27.63 7.92 -16.71
CA LYS A 224 27.69 7.12 -17.96
C LYS A 224 27.45 5.62 -17.70
N LEU A 225 27.98 5.10 -16.60
CA LEU A 225 27.76 3.70 -16.22
C LEU A 225 26.30 3.48 -15.82
N ALA A 226 25.75 4.37 -15.00
CA ALA A 226 24.35 4.32 -14.56
C ALA A 226 23.38 4.43 -15.75
N ASP A 227 23.66 5.32 -16.73
CA ASP A 227 22.87 5.45 -17.95
C ASP A 227 22.84 4.14 -18.76
N ARG A 228 23.98 3.46 -18.91
CA ARG A 228 24.03 2.14 -19.58
C ARG A 228 23.24 1.08 -18.83
N ILE A 229 23.33 1.05 -17.50
CA ILE A 229 22.54 0.13 -16.67
C ILE A 229 21.06 0.37 -16.89
N LEU A 230 20.60 1.61 -16.74
CA LEU A 230 19.20 1.99 -16.97
C LEU A 230 18.74 1.66 -18.38
N SER A 231 19.56 1.93 -19.39
CA SER A 231 19.29 1.64 -20.81
C SER A 231 19.06 0.15 -21.04
N THR A 232 19.92 -0.69 -20.46
CA THR A 232 19.82 -2.14 -20.56
C THR A 232 18.55 -2.65 -19.87
N CYS A 233 18.26 -2.15 -18.66
CA CYS A 233 17.03 -2.46 -17.92
C CYS A 233 15.79 -2.07 -18.74
N ALA A 234 15.74 -0.83 -19.24
CA ALA A 234 14.60 -0.37 -20.03
C ALA A 234 14.39 -1.21 -21.31
N ALA A 235 15.46 -1.53 -22.02
CA ALA A 235 15.39 -2.36 -23.22
C ALA A 235 14.83 -3.76 -22.89
N ARG A 236 15.23 -4.37 -21.76
CA ARG A 236 14.76 -5.67 -21.29
C ARG A 236 13.28 -5.60 -20.84
N MET A 237 12.95 -4.66 -19.97
CA MET A 237 11.62 -4.55 -19.36
C MET A 237 10.53 -4.16 -20.35
N MET A 238 10.88 -3.35 -21.36
CA MET A 238 9.93 -2.84 -22.36
C MET A 238 9.90 -3.68 -23.64
N ASN A 239 10.68 -4.75 -23.72
CA ASN A 239 10.78 -5.59 -24.92
C ASN A 239 9.43 -6.24 -25.28
N LYS A 240 9.00 -6.11 -26.55
CA LYS A 240 7.74 -6.66 -27.07
C LYS A 240 6.47 -6.18 -26.37
N LYS A 241 6.53 -5.10 -25.57
CA LYS A 241 5.39 -4.50 -24.90
C LYS A 241 4.91 -3.25 -25.63
N VAL A 242 3.59 -3.05 -25.67
CA VAL A 242 2.98 -1.84 -26.24
C VAL A 242 2.72 -0.86 -25.09
N ILE A 243 3.70 -0.02 -24.82
CA ILE A 243 3.67 0.96 -23.75
C ILE A 243 3.34 2.34 -24.33
N SER A 244 2.31 3.00 -23.79
CA SER A 244 1.91 4.36 -24.20
C SER A 244 2.59 5.44 -23.37
N THR A 245 2.86 5.15 -22.10
CA THR A 245 3.34 6.13 -21.13
C THR A 245 4.39 5.53 -20.21
N VAL A 246 5.42 6.32 -19.90
CA VAL A 246 6.47 5.99 -18.93
C VAL A 246 6.53 7.09 -17.90
N PHE A 247 6.51 6.73 -16.63
CA PHE A 247 6.77 7.62 -15.52
C PHE A 247 8.18 7.39 -14.98
N LEU A 248 8.86 8.49 -14.62
CA LEU A 248 10.16 8.48 -13.99
C LEU A 248 10.03 9.18 -12.64
N THR A 249 10.33 8.47 -11.55
CA THR A 249 10.20 8.98 -10.18
C THR A 249 11.36 8.52 -9.31
N GLY A 250 11.41 9.01 -8.08
CA GLY A 250 12.49 8.75 -7.15
C GLY A 250 13.64 9.77 -7.24
N LYS A 251 14.47 9.80 -6.20
CA LYS A 251 15.55 10.78 -6.05
C LYS A 251 16.53 10.79 -7.23
N GLY A 252 16.81 9.63 -7.82
CA GLY A 252 17.72 9.52 -8.96
C GLY A 252 17.22 10.20 -10.23
N PHE A 253 15.90 10.46 -10.34
CA PHE A 253 15.30 11.23 -11.43
C PHE A 253 14.86 12.64 -11.02
N GLU A 254 15.36 13.17 -9.93
CA GLU A 254 15.10 14.58 -9.52
C GLU A 254 15.62 15.57 -10.57
N ASN A 255 16.75 15.23 -11.21
CA ASN A 255 17.21 15.86 -12.45
C ASN A 255 17.20 14.81 -13.58
N PRO A 256 16.13 14.70 -14.38
CA PRO A 256 15.98 13.60 -15.33
C PRO A 256 16.79 13.75 -16.62
N GLN A 257 17.71 14.70 -16.73
CA GLN A 257 18.43 14.99 -17.99
C GLN A 257 19.72 14.17 -18.16
N TRP A 258 20.30 13.63 -17.09
CA TRP A 258 21.58 12.93 -17.11
C TRP A 258 21.57 11.58 -17.84
N PRO A 259 20.50 10.75 -17.84
CA PRO A 259 20.52 9.45 -18.50
C PRO A 259 20.10 9.58 -19.99
N GLU A 260 20.95 10.12 -20.85
CA GLU A 260 20.64 10.42 -22.26
C GLU A 260 20.28 9.18 -23.09
N GLU A 261 21.00 8.08 -22.93
CA GLU A 261 20.77 6.83 -23.66
C GLU A 261 19.47 6.17 -23.22
N PHE A 262 19.24 6.12 -21.91
CA PHE A 262 17.99 5.64 -21.32
C PHE A 262 16.79 6.45 -21.82
N LEU A 263 16.87 7.79 -21.78
CA LEU A 263 15.80 8.67 -22.26
C LEU A 263 15.51 8.43 -23.75
N ARG A 264 16.52 8.19 -24.58
CA ARG A 264 16.31 7.87 -26.00
C ARG A 264 15.49 6.60 -26.18
N ILE A 265 15.70 5.58 -25.30
CA ILE A 265 14.95 4.32 -25.34
C ILE A 265 13.51 4.53 -24.86
N VAL A 266 13.33 5.18 -23.71
CA VAL A 266 11.97 5.32 -23.11
C VAL A 266 11.10 6.31 -23.87
N CYS A 267 11.67 7.38 -24.46
CA CYS A 267 10.93 8.38 -25.23
C CYS A 267 10.55 7.91 -26.65
N ASN A 268 11.06 6.77 -27.12
CA ASN A 268 10.79 6.32 -28.47
C ASN A 268 9.30 5.99 -28.67
N LYS A 269 8.56 6.90 -29.33
CA LYS A 269 7.11 6.82 -29.61
C LYS A 269 6.23 6.68 -28.36
N ARG A 270 6.69 7.16 -27.20
CA ARG A 270 5.98 7.12 -25.91
C ARG A 270 5.96 8.49 -25.27
N ARG A 271 4.98 8.71 -24.42
CA ARG A 271 4.97 9.87 -23.53
C ARG A 271 5.80 9.55 -22.30
N VAL A 272 6.70 10.43 -21.90
CA VAL A 272 7.52 10.28 -20.70
C VAL A 272 7.25 11.45 -19.79
N PHE A 273 6.92 11.16 -18.55
CA PHE A 273 6.69 12.13 -17.51
C PHE A 273 7.69 11.89 -16.38
N GLY A 274 8.55 12.88 -16.13
CA GLY A 274 9.41 12.92 -14.94
C GLY A 274 8.73 13.70 -13.84
N GLY A 275 8.80 13.22 -12.62
CA GLY A 275 8.27 13.96 -11.47
C GLY A 275 8.26 13.15 -10.20
N GLN A 276 8.18 13.89 -9.11
CA GLN A 276 8.08 13.35 -7.76
C GLN A 276 6.60 13.23 -7.34
N ASN A 277 6.35 12.66 -6.19
CA ASN A 277 5.02 12.55 -5.58
C ASN A 277 4.02 11.62 -6.28
N LEU A 278 4.46 10.72 -7.15
CA LEU A 278 3.58 9.80 -7.85
C LEU A 278 2.79 8.94 -6.85
N PHE A 279 3.47 8.33 -5.88
CA PHE A 279 2.83 7.45 -4.88
C PHE A 279 1.96 8.24 -3.90
N SER A 280 2.42 9.38 -3.39
CA SER A 280 1.61 10.21 -2.50
C SER A 280 0.37 10.79 -3.20
N LYS A 281 0.44 11.11 -4.50
CA LYS A 281 -0.74 11.48 -5.31
C LYS A 281 -1.70 10.32 -5.48
N GLY A 282 -1.21 9.11 -5.78
CA GLY A 282 -2.03 7.91 -5.84
C GLY A 282 -2.78 7.66 -4.52
N ALA A 283 -2.09 7.81 -3.40
CA ALA A 283 -2.68 7.73 -2.07
C ALA A 283 -3.73 8.84 -1.83
N ALA A 284 -3.49 10.07 -2.30
CA ALA A 284 -4.46 11.18 -2.18
C ALA A 284 -5.74 10.95 -3.01
N PHE A 285 -5.65 10.31 -4.17
CA PHE A 285 -6.83 9.89 -4.94
C PHE A 285 -7.66 8.85 -4.18
N VAL A 286 -7.02 7.88 -3.52
CA VAL A 286 -7.73 6.91 -2.66
C VAL A 286 -8.32 7.59 -1.43
N ALA A 287 -7.61 8.54 -0.82
CA ALA A 287 -8.13 9.32 0.30
C ALA A 287 -9.40 10.08 -0.08
N PHE A 288 -9.46 10.62 -1.29
CA PHE A 288 -10.68 11.25 -1.80
C PHE A 288 -11.79 10.24 -2.06
N ASP A 289 -11.49 9.10 -2.69
CA ASP A 289 -12.47 8.05 -2.97
C ASP A 289 -13.12 7.51 -1.68
N SER A 290 -12.34 7.38 -0.59
CA SER A 290 -12.82 6.87 0.70
C SER A 290 -13.89 7.75 1.38
N VAL A 291 -13.93 9.04 1.06
CA VAL A 291 -14.94 9.98 1.59
C VAL A 291 -16.15 10.15 0.65
N GLN A 292 -16.18 9.45 -0.48
CA GLN A 292 -17.31 9.44 -1.41
C GLN A 292 -18.34 8.38 -1.03
N GLN A 293 -19.60 8.57 -1.42
CA GLN A 293 -20.67 7.59 -1.20
C GLN A 293 -20.52 6.33 -2.07
N ALA A 294 -19.89 6.48 -3.23
CA ALA A 294 -19.61 5.38 -4.16
C ALA A 294 -18.23 5.57 -4.77
N THR A 295 -17.52 4.48 -4.96
CA THR A 295 -16.19 4.52 -5.56
C THR A 295 -16.22 5.01 -7.01
N ALA A 296 -15.27 5.86 -7.35
CA ALA A 296 -15.01 6.29 -8.72
C ALA A 296 -14.29 5.20 -9.56
N TYR A 297 -13.83 4.13 -8.92
CA TYR A 297 -13.00 3.08 -9.52
C TYR A 297 -13.71 1.73 -9.60
N PRO A 298 -14.61 1.52 -10.57
CA PRO A 298 -15.38 0.28 -10.71
C PRO A 298 -14.55 -0.86 -11.34
N TYR A 299 -13.32 -1.04 -10.88
CA TYR A 299 -12.38 -2.04 -11.36
C TYR A 299 -12.12 -3.11 -10.31
N ILE A 300 -11.81 -4.33 -10.76
CA ILE A 300 -11.13 -5.31 -9.91
C ILE A 300 -9.63 -5.02 -10.01
N THR A 301 -9.01 -4.69 -8.89
CA THR A 301 -7.59 -4.34 -8.82
C THR A 301 -6.77 -5.58 -8.44
N VAL A 302 -5.75 -5.90 -9.23
CA VAL A 302 -4.84 -7.03 -9.01
C VAL A 302 -3.41 -6.48 -8.93
N CYS A 303 -2.84 -6.56 -7.75
CA CYS A 303 -1.46 -6.12 -7.49
C CYS A 303 -1.00 -6.67 -6.14
N GLU A 304 0.25 -6.42 -5.77
CA GLU A 304 0.73 -6.67 -4.41
C GLU A 304 -0.20 -5.99 -3.39
N GLY A 305 -0.50 -6.68 -2.29
CA GLY A 305 -1.45 -6.22 -1.29
C GLY A 305 -2.92 -6.61 -1.57
N ARG A 306 -3.26 -7.13 -2.76
CA ARG A 306 -4.63 -7.48 -3.14
C ARG A 306 -4.83 -8.98 -3.32
N ILE A 307 -5.99 -9.49 -2.89
CA ILE A 307 -6.37 -10.90 -3.07
C ILE A 307 -6.66 -11.15 -4.54
N HIS A 308 -6.03 -12.18 -5.12
CA HIS A 308 -6.15 -12.51 -6.54
C HIS A 308 -7.32 -13.46 -6.86
N SER A 309 -8.10 -13.84 -5.86
CA SER A 309 -9.21 -14.80 -6.03
C SER A 309 -10.43 -14.40 -5.23
N GLN A 310 -11.62 -14.62 -5.78
CA GLN A 310 -12.84 -14.55 -4.98
C GLN A 310 -13.01 -15.85 -4.19
N VAL A 311 -13.28 -15.74 -2.89
CA VAL A 311 -13.59 -16.88 -2.01
C VAL A 311 -15.06 -16.86 -1.63
N SER A 312 -15.74 -17.97 -1.82
CA SER A 312 -17.18 -18.08 -1.53
C SER A 312 -17.56 -19.46 -1.00
N LEU A 313 -18.72 -19.54 -0.40
CA LEU A 313 -19.37 -20.76 0.08
C LEU A 313 -20.74 -20.91 -0.58
N ASN A 314 -21.12 -22.14 -0.93
CA ASN A 314 -22.51 -22.45 -1.27
C ASN A 314 -23.30 -22.71 0.01
N VAL A 315 -24.30 -21.89 0.26
CA VAL A 315 -25.15 -21.98 1.46
C VAL A 315 -26.63 -22.11 1.06
N GLN A 316 -27.38 -22.87 1.84
CA GLN A 316 -28.84 -22.91 1.71
C GLN A 316 -29.46 -21.82 2.60
N TYR A 317 -30.15 -20.88 2.00
CA TYR A 317 -30.87 -19.82 2.69
C TYR A 317 -32.30 -19.75 2.18
N GLU A 318 -33.28 -19.84 3.09
CA GLU A 318 -34.71 -19.86 2.75
C GLU A 318 -35.09 -20.90 1.66
N GLY A 319 -34.52 -22.11 1.78
CA GLY A 319 -34.77 -23.20 0.84
C GLY A 319 -34.09 -23.08 -0.54
N ARG A 320 -33.29 -22.01 -0.77
CA ARG A 320 -32.58 -21.79 -2.03
C ARG A 320 -31.06 -21.84 -1.81
N MET A 321 -30.36 -22.41 -2.79
CA MET A 321 -28.90 -22.34 -2.82
C MET A 321 -28.45 -20.91 -3.20
N ARG A 322 -27.59 -20.34 -2.40
CA ARG A 322 -26.96 -19.03 -2.63
C ARG A 322 -25.46 -19.13 -2.46
N GLN A 323 -24.74 -18.35 -3.23
CA GLN A 323 -23.30 -18.17 -3.05
C GLN A 323 -23.05 -17.02 -2.07
N LEU A 324 -22.40 -17.32 -0.95
CA LEU A 324 -21.96 -16.33 0.03
C LEU A 324 -20.50 -16.00 -0.23
N VAL A 325 -20.22 -14.76 -0.60
CA VAL A 325 -18.84 -14.27 -0.80
C VAL A 325 -18.23 -13.97 0.56
N MET A 326 -17.12 -14.64 0.88
CA MET A 326 -16.33 -14.44 2.09
C MET A 326 -15.16 -13.47 1.85
N ALA A 327 -14.60 -13.45 0.64
CA ALA A 327 -13.61 -12.48 0.21
C ALA A 327 -13.80 -12.17 -1.27
N ALA A 328 -13.85 -10.89 -1.61
CA ALA A 328 -13.90 -10.46 -3.00
C ALA A 328 -12.48 -10.37 -3.58
N ALA A 329 -12.33 -10.75 -4.86
CA ALA A 329 -11.09 -10.50 -5.57
C ALA A 329 -10.81 -8.98 -5.63
N GLY A 330 -9.57 -8.57 -5.45
CA GLY A 330 -9.16 -7.18 -5.40
C GLY A 330 -9.28 -6.51 -4.01
N SER A 331 -9.76 -7.23 -2.98
CA SER A 331 -9.73 -6.73 -1.61
C SER A 331 -8.33 -6.79 -1.01
N ASN A 332 -8.01 -5.93 -0.06
CA ASN A 332 -6.75 -5.97 0.67
C ASN A 332 -6.66 -7.22 1.53
N TRP A 333 -5.61 -8.02 1.36
CA TRP A 333 -5.48 -9.26 2.11
C TRP A 333 -5.32 -9.03 3.62
N TYR A 334 -4.64 -7.95 4.03
CA TYR A 334 -4.39 -7.62 5.43
C TYR A 334 -5.61 -7.02 6.16
N GLU A 335 -6.60 -6.49 5.43
CA GLU A 335 -7.86 -5.99 6.01
C GLU A 335 -8.98 -7.02 5.90
N THR A 336 -8.87 -8.00 4.99
CA THR A 336 -9.95 -8.93 4.69
C THR A 336 -10.08 -9.99 5.77
N LYS A 337 -11.16 -9.89 6.53
CA LYS A 337 -11.60 -10.89 7.50
C LYS A 337 -13.12 -11.00 7.45
N ALA A 338 -13.61 -12.17 7.14
CA ALA A 338 -15.04 -12.44 7.12
C ALA A 338 -15.40 -13.59 8.07
N SER A 339 -16.54 -13.49 8.71
CA SER A 339 -17.09 -14.54 9.56
C SER A 339 -18.55 -14.79 9.19
N ALA A 340 -18.92 -16.06 9.16
CA ALA A 340 -20.30 -16.48 8.95
C ALA A 340 -20.61 -17.74 9.76
N THR A 341 -21.87 -17.87 10.18
CA THR A 341 -22.31 -18.98 11.01
C THR A 341 -23.33 -19.82 10.27
N PHE A 342 -23.11 -21.13 10.27
CA PHE A 342 -23.95 -22.12 9.54
C PHE A 342 -24.33 -23.28 10.43
N VAL A 343 -25.38 -23.99 10.04
CA VAL A 343 -25.73 -25.31 10.54
C VAL A 343 -25.37 -26.34 9.48
N LEU A 344 -24.62 -27.35 9.86
CA LEU A 344 -24.23 -28.44 8.94
C LEU A 344 -25.43 -29.31 8.62
N ASP A 345 -25.57 -29.66 7.34
CA ASP A 345 -26.64 -30.52 6.82
C ASP A 345 -26.04 -31.71 6.04
N ASN A 346 -26.03 -32.88 6.66
CA ASN A 346 -25.47 -34.13 6.13
C ASN A 346 -24.05 -34.01 5.58
N THR A 347 -23.22 -33.21 6.25
CA THR A 347 -21.83 -33.02 5.88
C THR A 347 -20.94 -32.87 7.11
N ASP A 348 -19.72 -33.36 7.02
CA ASP A 348 -18.61 -33.19 7.97
C ASP A 348 -17.49 -32.38 7.38
N THR A 349 -17.78 -31.66 6.29
CA THR A 349 -16.77 -30.79 5.60
C THR A 349 -17.39 -29.43 5.28
N VAL A 350 -16.52 -28.41 5.28
CA VAL A 350 -16.81 -27.07 4.75
C VAL A 350 -16.07 -26.90 3.43
N GLU A 351 -16.82 -26.72 2.32
CA GLU A 351 -16.25 -26.57 0.99
C GLU A 351 -16.22 -25.10 0.58
N PHE A 352 -15.04 -24.60 0.24
CA PHE A 352 -14.82 -23.26 -0.30
C PHE A 352 -14.65 -23.31 -1.80
N LEU A 353 -15.30 -22.39 -2.49
CA LEU A 353 -15.15 -22.14 -3.92
C LEU A 353 -14.24 -20.94 -4.12
N VAL A 354 -13.05 -21.18 -4.65
CA VAL A 354 -12.05 -20.15 -4.94
C VAL A 354 -12.01 -19.93 -6.44
N THR A 355 -12.36 -18.71 -6.87
CA THR A 355 -12.38 -18.35 -8.28
C THR A 355 -11.28 -17.31 -8.55
N PRO A 356 -10.14 -17.72 -9.14
CA PRO A 356 -9.07 -16.78 -9.50
C PRO A 356 -9.54 -15.72 -10.48
N VAL A 357 -9.02 -14.50 -10.34
CA VAL A 357 -9.26 -13.43 -11.33
C VAL A 357 -8.83 -13.93 -12.71
N GLY A 358 -9.69 -13.72 -13.68
CA GLY A 358 -9.40 -14.20 -15.03
C GLY A 358 -10.01 -15.56 -15.38
N THR A 359 -10.53 -16.32 -14.40
CA THR A 359 -11.23 -17.59 -14.65
C THR A 359 -12.72 -17.50 -14.33
N THR A 360 -13.48 -18.45 -14.84
CA THR A 360 -14.92 -18.63 -14.50
C THR A 360 -15.17 -19.92 -13.73
N THR A 361 -14.18 -20.79 -13.67
CA THR A 361 -14.29 -22.11 -13.04
C THR A 361 -13.69 -22.05 -11.64
N PRO A 362 -14.47 -22.28 -10.58
CA PRO A 362 -13.98 -22.30 -9.21
C PRO A 362 -13.14 -23.57 -8.94
N ILE A 363 -12.11 -23.41 -8.14
CA ILE A 363 -11.35 -24.49 -7.54
C ILE A 363 -11.95 -24.77 -6.16
N LYS A 364 -12.10 -26.03 -5.80
CA LYS A 364 -12.70 -26.45 -4.54
C LYS A 364 -11.62 -26.73 -3.50
N TYR A 365 -11.79 -26.16 -2.32
CA TYR A 365 -10.97 -26.40 -1.13
C TYR A 365 -11.86 -26.88 0.01
N ALA A 366 -11.51 -28.00 0.65
CA ALA A 366 -12.32 -28.58 1.71
C ALA A 366 -11.57 -28.60 3.05
N VAL A 367 -12.31 -28.26 4.11
CA VAL A 367 -11.89 -28.40 5.51
C VAL A 367 -12.70 -29.53 6.13
N SER A 368 -12.05 -30.64 6.48
CA SER A 368 -12.68 -31.72 7.25
C SER A 368 -12.90 -31.31 8.70
N LEU A 369 -14.02 -31.73 9.26
CA LEU A 369 -14.43 -31.52 10.64
C LEU A 369 -14.47 -32.84 11.45
N ASP A 370 -13.66 -33.83 11.08
CA ASP A 370 -13.61 -35.15 11.70
C ASP A 370 -13.33 -35.07 13.23
N GLU A 371 -12.67 -34.02 13.68
CA GLU A 371 -12.40 -33.78 15.09
C GLU A 371 -13.60 -33.26 15.89
N PHE A 372 -14.67 -32.85 15.21
CA PHE A 372 -15.87 -32.32 15.88
C PHE A 372 -16.71 -33.47 16.46
N PRO A 373 -17.45 -33.21 17.54
CA PRO A 373 -18.37 -34.23 18.10
C PRO A 373 -19.39 -34.67 17.06
N LYS A 374 -19.55 -35.98 16.90
CA LYS A 374 -20.60 -36.53 16.06
C LYS A 374 -21.96 -36.27 16.69
N ARG A 375 -22.82 -35.57 15.98
CA ARG A 375 -24.16 -35.19 16.40
C ARG A 375 -25.19 -35.56 15.31
N PRO A 376 -26.46 -35.64 15.64
CA PRO A 376 -27.53 -35.80 14.64
C PRO A 376 -27.47 -34.70 13.58
N ASN A 377 -27.97 -34.98 12.39
CA ASN A 377 -28.00 -33.98 11.32
C ASN A 377 -28.70 -32.68 11.76
N LYS A 378 -28.21 -31.53 11.29
CA LYS A 378 -28.72 -30.18 11.63
C LYS A 378 -28.60 -29.79 13.10
N THR A 379 -27.74 -30.46 13.87
CA THR A 379 -27.46 -30.10 15.29
C THR A 379 -26.03 -29.69 15.55
N THR A 380 -25.29 -29.38 14.50
CA THR A 380 -23.93 -28.83 14.60
C THR A 380 -23.88 -27.46 13.93
N LYS A 381 -23.80 -26.43 14.74
CA LYS A 381 -23.61 -25.03 14.31
C LYS A 381 -22.12 -24.71 14.33
N VAL A 382 -21.61 -24.18 13.23
CA VAL A 382 -20.20 -23.81 13.08
C VAL A 382 -20.07 -22.34 12.75
N GLU A 383 -19.03 -21.71 13.27
CA GLU A 383 -18.59 -20.41 12.84
C GLU A 383 -17.39 -20.58 11.93
N VAL A 384 -17.49 -20.08 10.71
CA VAL A 384 -16.43 -20.12 9.69
C VAL A 384 -15.83 -18.73 9.59
N ILE A 385 -14.52 -18.63 9.82
CA ILE A 385 -13.76 -17.37 9.72
C ILE A 385 -12.74 -17.55 8.60
N VAL A 386 -12.77 -16.64 7.63
CA VAL A 386 -11.79 -16.53 6.54
C VAL A 386 -10.97 -15.29 6.75
N SER A 387 -9.65 -15.42 6.71
CA SER A 387 -8.67 -14.35 6.76
C SER A 387 -7.49 -14.69 5.85
N PHE A 388 -6.54 -13.79 5.70
CA PHE A 388 -5.39 -13.98 4.82
C PHE A 388 -4.10 -13.66 5.57
N THR A 389 -3.03 -14.34 5.20
CA THR A 389 -1.65 -14.06 5.64
C THR A 389 -0.74 -13.61 4.48
N GLY A 390 -1.31 -13.43 3.30
CA GLY A 390 -0.70 -12.96 2.07
C GLY A 390 -1.73 -12.98 0.95
N GLU A 391 -1.39 -12.43 -0.19
CA GLU A 391 -2.27 -12.28 -1.36
C GLU A 391 -2.89 -13.59 -1.85
N ARG A 392 -2.14 -14.69 -1.67
CA ARG A 392 -2.50 -16.03 -2.14
C ARG A 392 -2.58 -17.06 -1.01
N THR A 393 -2.49 -16.63 0.24
CA THR A 393 -2.52 -17.54 1.39
C THR A 393 -3.75 -17.25 2.25
N MET A 394 -4.78 -18.09 2.06
CA MET A 394 -6.03 -18.03 2.80
C MET A 394 -5.93 -18.86 4.07
N THR A 395 -6.25 -18.29 5.22
CA THR A 395 -6.39 -18.98 6.49
C THR A 395 -7.87 -19.14 6.82
N VAL A 396 -8.29 -20.37 7.00
CA VAL A 396 -9.66 -20.74 7.42
C VAL A 396 -9.63 -21.24 8.84
N ARG A 397 -10.56 -20.76 9.68
CA ARG A 397 -10.85 -21.30 11.00
C ARG A 397 -12.31 -21.70 11.07
N VAL A 398 -12.59 -22.92 11.49
CA VAL A 398 -13.94 -23.43 11.72
C VAL A 398 -14.06 -23.79 13.20
N ILE A 399 -15.04 -23.21 13.88
CA ILE A 399 -15.23 -23.31 15.34
C ILE A 399 -16.58 -23.96 15.59
N ASP A 400 -16.60 -25.01 16.44
CA ASP A 400 -17.86 -25.62 16.91
C ASP A 400 -18.58 -24.70 17.90
N LYS A 401 -19.77 -24.26 17.53
CA LYS A 401 -20.65 -23.40 18.36
C LYS A 401 -21.77 -24.17 19.03
N GLY A 402 -21.80 -25.52 18.87
CA GLY A 402 -22.87 -26.35 19.40
C GLY A 402 -24.23 -26.07 18.76
N PHE A 403 -25.32 -26.51 19.42
CA PHE A 403 -26.71 -26.25 19.02
C PHE A 403 -27.62 -26.32 20.23
N GLY A 404 -27.68 -25.26 20.99
CA GLY A 404 -28.46 -25.15 22.23
C GLY A 404 -27.94 -26.01 23.40
N GLU A 405 -28.75 -26.18 24.43
CA GLU A 405 -28.35 -26.87 25.67
C GLU A 405 -28.11 -28.39 25.45
N LEU A 406 -28.85 -29.02 24.54
CA LEU A 406 -28.71 -30.45 24.25
C LEU A 406 -27.39 -30.79 23.52
N PHE A 407 -26.84 -29.86 22.77
CA PHE A 407 -25.59 -30.02 22.03
C PHE A 407 -24.67 -28.82 22.27
N PRO A 408 -24.08 -28.72 23.46
CA PRO A 408 -23.26 -27.57 23.81
C PRO A 408 -22.01 -27.47 22.92
N ALA A 409 -21.47 -26.25 22.78
CA ALA A 409 -20.24 -26.01 22.06
C ALA A 409 -19.09 -26.83 22.66
N SER A 410 -18.31 -27.52 21.84
CA SER A 410 -17.19 -28.33 22.32
C SER A 410 -15.91 -27.50 22.51
N GLY A 411 -15.87 -26.27 22.02
CA GLY A 411 -14.68 -25.43 21.99
C GLY A 411 -13.60 -25.88 20.98
N ARG A 412 -13.89 -26.95 20.21
CA ARG A 412 -12.94 -27.41 19.17
C ARG A 412 -12.91 -26.45 17.98
N MET A 413 -11.72 -26.29 17.43
CA MET A 413 -11.44 -25.44 16.30
C MET A 413 -10.49 -26.17 15.35
N VAL A 414 -10.85 -26.19 14.06
CA VAL A 414 -9.96 -26.59 12.97
C VAL A 414 -9.42 -25.35 12.31
N LYS A 415 -8.09 -25.25 12.19
CA LYS A 415 -7.40 -24.20 11.40
C LYS A 415 -6.71 -24.84 10.21
N LYS A 416 -6.86 -24.26 9.03
CA LYS A 416 -6.20 -24.71 7.82
C LYS A 416 -5.79 -23.53 6.94
N ASP A 417 -4.56 -23.60 6.43
CA ASP A 417 -4.05 -22.63 5.48
C ASP A 417 -4.08 -23.24 4.08
N PHE A 418 -4.48 -22.45 3.09
CA PHE A 418 -4.54 -22.83 1.68
C PHE A 418 -3.79 -21.83 0.83
N TYR A 419 -3.02 -22.33 -0.11
CA TYR A 419 -2.46 -21.51 -1.18
C TYR A 419 -3.47 -21.47 -2.34
N ILE A 420 -3.94 -20.26 -2.71
CA ILE A 420 -5.06 -20.06 -3.64
C ILE A 420 -4.69 -19.16 -4.83
#